data_db1c46db2a3c8d887c03647d60b1d21c
#
_entry.id   db1c46db2a3c8d887c03647d60b1d21c
#
_cell.length_a   1.000
_cell.length_b   1.000
_cell.length_c   1.000
_cell.angle_alpha   90.00
_cell.angle_beta   90.00
_cell.angle_gamma   90.00
#
_symmetry.space_group_name_H-M   'P 1'
#
loop_
_entity.id
_entity.type
_entity.pdbx_description
1 polymer ?
#
loop_
_entity_poly.entity_id
_entity_poly.type
_entity_poly.pdbx_seq_one_letter_code
_entity_poly.pdbx_strand_id
1 'polypeptide(L)'
;MSELSLALNGPPAAGARDTVSKPDTRARALVNDHFDFVWRLLRRLGIPEADADDAAQQVFIVGTRRLADIPIGSERTFLYGSALRVASNMRRNSARRERFIRSVPAESDAAARTPHDELERRQALAFLDRLLSVLDDDQREVFVLCEIEELTAPEVASIIGAPVGTVASRLRRARQSFGEELKRLKAQGT
;
A
#
# COMPACT_ATOMS: atom_id res chain seq x y z
N MET A 1 58.06 -41.33 38.00
CA MET A 1 58.18 -41.94 36.69
C MET A 1 56.79 -41.81 36.07
N SER A 2 56.66 -40.76 35.25
CA SER A 2 56.51 -40.81 33.81
C SER A 2 55.14 -41.36 33.45
N GLU A 3 54.27 -40.75 32.72
CA GLU A 3 54.32 -39.93 31.48
C GLU A 3 53.02 -39.17 31.36
N LEU A 4 53.01 -38.00 31.12
CA LEU A 4 52.70 -37.23 29.92
C LEU A 4 52.05 -38.01 28.77
N SER A 5 50.84 -37.65 28.46
CA SER A 5 50.25 -37.75 27.12
C SER A 5 49.17 -36.72 27.00
N LEU A 6 49.37 -35.66 26.36
CA LEU A 6 49.26 -35.28 24.97
C LEU A 6 47.95 -35.77 24.33
N ALA A 7 47.18 -34.86 24.02
CA ALA A 7 46.30 -34.68 22.85
C ALA A 7 44.99 -34.07 23.27
N LEU A 8 44.72 -32.94 22.69
CA LEU A 8 43.44 -32.83 21.98
C LEU A 8 43.37 -31.49 21.25
N ASN A 9 43.90 -31.59 20.07
CA ASN A 9 43.47 -30.71 19.00
C ASN A 9 42.23 -31.34 18.36
N GLY A 10 41.05 -30.93 18.81
CA GLY A 10 39.83 -31.17 18.11
C GLY A 10 39.58 -30.04 17.11
N PRO A 11 39.13 -30.33 15.86
CA PRO A 11 38.89 -29.27 14.88
C PRO A 11 37.77 -28.33 15.34
N PRO A 12 37.83 -27.03 14.99
CA PRO A 12 36.75 -26.11 15.32
C PRO A 12 35.47 -26.56 14.61
N ALA A 13 34.42 -26.69 15.37
CA ALA A 13 33.09 -26.99 14.85
C ALA A 13 32.68 -25.90 13.85
N ALA A 14 32.91 -26.18 12.57
CA ALA A 14 32.28 -25.45 11.47
C ALA A 14 30.80 -25.71 11.54
N GLY A 15 30.00 -24.64 11.58
CA GLY A 15 28.59 -24.80 11.33
C GLY A 15 27.66 -23.96 12.19
N ALA A 16 27.95 -22.69 12.38
CA ALA A 16 26.85 -21.75 12.55
C ALA A 16 26.23 -21.52 11.17
N ARG A 17 25.46 -22.50 10.71
CA ARG A 17 24.55 -22.30 9.59
C ARG A 17 23.48 -21.36 10.10
N ASP A 18 23.44 -20.16 9.50
CA ASP A 18 22.32 -19.23 9.58
C ASP A 18 21.01 -19.97 9.31
N THR A 19 20.37 -20.45 10.35
CA THR A 19 18.97 -20.81 10.30
C THR A 19 18.20 -19.51 10.31
N VAL A 20 18.08 -18.87 9.14
CA VAL A 20 17.10 -17.83 8.92
C VAL A 20 15.76 -18.43 9.32
N SER A 21 15.22 -17.96 10.43
CA SER A 21 14.00 -18.49 11.03
C SER A 21 12.88 -18.43 9.96
N LYS A 22 12.09 -19.53 9.84
CA LYS A 22 10.94 -19.58 8.89
C LYS A 22 10.05 -18.33 8.91
N PRO A 23 9.80 -17.64 10.08
CA PRO A 23 9.08 -16.37 10.14
C PRO A 23 9.77 -15.22 9.39
N ASP A 24 11.11 -15.14 9.45
CA ASP A 24 11.86 -14.07 8.78
C ASP A 24 11.80 -14.22 7.24
N THR A 25 11.84 -15.46 6.75
CA THR A 25 11.69 -15.74 5.30
C THR A 25 10.29 -15.35 4.79
N ARG A 26 9.22 -15.69 5.53
CA ARG A 26 7.85 -15.33 5.14
C ARG A 26 7.60 -13.83 5.25
N ALA A 27 8.19 -13.16 6.24
CA ALA A 27 8.09 -11.71 6.38
C ALA A 27 8.77 -10.97 5.22
N ARG A 28 9.96 -11.44 4.80
CA ARG A 28 10.66 -10.90 3.64
C ARG A 28 9.88 -11.13 2.35
N ALA A 29 9.34 -12.33 2.16
CA ALA A 29 8.49 -12.64 1.01
C ALA A 29 7.26 -11.73 0.97
N LEU A 30 6.56 -11.53 2.10
CA LEU A 30 5.42 -10.62 2.18
C LEU A 30 5.77 -9.21 1.67
N VAL A 31 6.93 -8.67 2.07
CA VAL A 31 7.36 -7.35 1.63
C VAL A 31 7.75 -7.37 0.15
N ASN A 32 8.63 -8.27 -0.26
CA ASN A 32 9.18 -8.30 -1.61
C ASN A 32 8.10 -8.54 -2.67
N ASP A 33 7.16 -9.45 -2.40
CA ASP A 33 6.15 -9.85 -3.36
C ASP A 33 5.00 -8.84 -3.47
N HIS A 34 4.83 -7.98 -2.43
CA HIS A 34 3.66 -7.10 -2.36
C HIS A 34 3.99 -5.60 -2.24
N PHE A 35 5.27 -5.18 -2.20
CA PHE A 35 5.64 -3.77 -2.01
C PHE A 35 5.02 -2.87 -3.09
N ASP A 36 5.26 -3.18 -4.35
CA ASP A 36 4.78 -2.40 -5.48
C ASP A 36 3.24 -2.32 -5.52
N PHE A 37 2.59 -3.42 -5.16
CA PHE A 37 1.14 -3.48 -5.05
C PHE A 37 0.62 -2.54 -3.97
N VAL A 38 1.15 -2.63 -2.74
CA VAL A 38 0.74 -1.81 -1.60
C VAL A 38 1.01 -0.33 -1.87
N TRP A 39 2.17 -0.01 -2.43
CA TRP A 39 2.55 1.35 -2.79
C TRP A 39 1.56 1.97 -3.78
N ARG A 40 1.26 1.27 -4.89
CA ARG A 40 0.27 1.74 -5.87
C ARG A 40 -1.14 1.86 -5.29
N LEU A 41 -1.54 0.92 -4.45
CA LEU A 41 -2.82 0.96 -3.75
C LEU A 41 -2.94 2.21 -2.88
N LEU A 42 -1.93 2.52 -2.06
CA LEU A 42 -1.90 3.71 -1.21
C LEU A 42 -1.98 5.01 -2.03
N ARG A 43 -1.25 5.08 -3.16
CA ARG A 43 -1.35 6.22 -4.09
C ARG A 43 -2.79 6.41 -4.60
N ARG A 44 -3.42 5.33 -5.06
CA ARG A 44 -4.83 5.34 -5.52
C ARG A 44 -5.82 5.71 -4.42
N LEU A 45 -5.51 5.37 -3.17
CA LEU A 45 -6.27 5.78 -1.99
C LEU A 45 -6.03 7.24 -1.56
N GLY A 46 -5.23 8.00 -2.31
CA GLY A 46 -5.01 9.43 -2.11
C GLY A 46 -3.86 9.78 -1.18
N ILE A 47 -2.92 8.87 -0.94
CA ILE A 47 -1.69 9.19 -0.23
C ILE A 47 -0.73 9.91 -1.21
N PRO A 48 -0.19 11.09 -0.85
CA PRO A 48 0.80 11.80 -1.65
C PRO A 48 2.03 10.93 -1.93
N GLU A 49 2.71 11.16 -3.05
CA GLU A 49 3.91 10.40 -3.42
C GLU A 49 5.00 10.50 -2.35
N ALA A 50 5.21 11.69 -1.80
CA ALA A 50 6.18 11.93 -0.74
C ALA A 50 5.93 11.11 0.54
N ASP A 51 4.68 10.71 0.80
CA ASP A 51 4.30 9.96 2.00
C ASP A 51 4.06 8.47 1.72
N ALA A 52 4.11 8.04 0.44
CA ALA A 52 3.71 6.70 0.03
C ALA A 52 4.64 5.60 0.56
N ASP A 53 5.94 5.87 0.63
CA ASP A 53 6.93 4.93 1.18
C ASP A 53 6.73 4.72 2.68
N ASP A 54 6.53 5.80 3.43
CA ASP A 54 6.25 5.72 4.87
C ASP A 54 4.92 5.01 5.15
N ALA A 55 3.91 5.27 4.33
CA ALA A 55 2.63 4.57 4.42
C ALA A 55 2.77 3.07 4.13
N ALA A 56 3.50 2.69 3.09
CA ALA A 56 3.77 1.30 2.75
C ALA A 56 4.54 0.60 3.88
N GLN A 57 5.55 1.24 4.44
CA GLN A 57 6.28 0.73 5.59
C GLN A 57 5.35 0.45 6.78
N GLN A 58 4.42 1.37 7.08
CA GLN A 58 3.44 1.17 8.16
C GLN A 58 2.53 -0.04 7.89
N VAL A 59 2.08 -0.24 6.65
CA VAL A 59 1.29 -1.42 6.25
C VAL A 59 2.08 -2.71 6.51
N PHE A 60 3.35 -2.76 6.11
CA PHE A 60 4.18 -3.95 6.30
C PHE A 60 4.60 -4.19 7.75
N ILE A 61 4.78 -3.15 8.56
CA ILE A 61 4.97 -3.31 10.02
C ILE A 61 3.77 -4.00 10.64
N VAL A 62 2.54 -3.63 10.25
CA VAL A 62 1.33 -4.30 10.74
C VAL A 62 1.26 -5.74 10.20
N GLY A 63 1.56 -5.94 8.92
CA GLY A 63 1.55 -7.26 8.27
C GLY A 63 2.52 -8.24 8.90
N THR A 64 3.76 -7.82 9.12
CA THR A 64 4.80 -8.68 9.72
C THR A 64 4.52 -9.01 11.18
N ARG A 65 3.98 -8.07 11.96
CA ARG A 65 3.57 -8.32 13.35
C ARG A 65 2.44 -9.32 13.47
N ARG A 66 1.55 -9.38 12.50
CA ARG A 66 0.39 -10.27 12.47
C ARG A 66 0.53 -11.44 11.51
N LEU A 67 1.73 -11.70 11.02
CA LEU A 67 2.00 -12.68 9.98
C LEU A 67 1.55 -14.11 10.36
N ALA A 68 1.64 -14.45 11.63
CA ALA A 68 1.16 -15.74 12.15
C ALA A 68 -0.36 -15.89 12.05
N ASP A 69 -1.10 -14.79 12.12
CA ASP A 69 -2.58 -14.76 12.07
C ASP A 69 -3.10 -14.76 10.62
N ILE A 70 -2.22 -14.51 9.64
CA ILE A 70 -2.60 -14.40 8.23
C ILE A 70 -2.52 -15.80 7.60
N PRO A 71 -3.64 -16.39 7.14
CA PRO A 71 -3.61 -17.63 6.39
C PRO A 71 -2.77 -17.50 5.12
N ILE A 72 -2.06 -18.57 4.75
CA ILE A 72 -1.29 -18.62 3.51
C ILE A 72 -2.25 -18.41 2.33
N GLY A 73 -1.91 -17.48 1.42
CA GLY A 73 -2.74 -17.11 0.29
C GLY A 73 -3.78 -16.01 0.59
N SER A 74 -3.89 -15.55 1.84
CA SER A 74 -4.77 -14.44 2.23
C SER A 74 -4.01 -13.14 2.49
N GLU A 75 -2.72 -13.11 2.16
CA GLU A 75 -1.83 -11.97 2.39
C GLU A 75 -2.39 -10.70 1.73
N ARG A 76 -2.81 -10.82 0.49
CA ARG A 76 -3.32 -9.69 -0.28
C ARG A 76 -4.59 -9.10 0.32
N THR A 77 -5.54 -9.94 0.75
CA THR A 77 -6.76 -9.50 1.45
C THR A 77 -6.45 -8.76 2.74
N PHE A 78 -5.48 -9.26 3.51
CA PHE A 78 -5.04 -8.60 4.73
C PHE A 78 -4.38 -7.24 4.46
N LEU A 79 -3.57 -7.16 3.39
CA LEU A 79 -2.88 -5.94 2.98
C LEU A 79 -3.88 -4.88 2.49
N TYR A 80 -4.97 -5.23 1.79
CA TYR A 80 -6.05 -4.31 1.47
C TYR A 80 -6.60 -3.62 2.73
N GLY A 81 -7.04 -4.41 3.70
CA GLY A 81 -7.59 -3.87 4.95
C GLY A 81 -6.59 -3.02 5.74
N SER A 82 -5.32 -3.40 5.72
CA SER A 82 -4.25 -2.64 6.37
C SER A 82 -3.97 -1.32 5.67
N ALA A 83 -3.88 -1.31 4.33
CA ALA A 83 -3.66 -0.11 3.52
C ALA A 83 -4.80 0.89 3.68
N LEU A 84 -6.05 0.45 3.68
CA LEU A 84 -7.21 1.31 3.93
C LEU A 84 -7.13 2.02 5.30
N ARG A 85 -6.78 1.28 6.36
CA ARG A 85 -6.63 1.85 7.70
C ARG A 85 -5.49 2.86 7.78
N VAL A 86 -4.34 2.55 7.18
CA VAL A 86 -3.19 3.47 7.13
C VAL A 86 -3.57 4.73 6.35
N ALA A 87 -4.15 4.60 5.15
CA ALA A 87 -4.58 5.72 4.33
C ALA A 87 -5.58 6.61 5.07
N SER A 88 -6.62 6.03 5.67
CA SER A 88 -7.62 6.78 6.45
C SER A 88 -6.99 7.52 7.65
N ASN A 89 -6.04 6.90 8.37
CA ASN A 89 -5.34 7.54 9.48
C ASN A 89 -4.47 8.71 9.00
N MET A 90 -3.74 8.55 7.91
CA MET A 90 -2.88 9.60 7.36
C MET A 90 -3.70 10.79 6.87
N ARG A 91 -4.79 10.56 6.12
CA ARG A 91 -5.70 11.63 5.68
C ARG A 91 -6.29 12.42 6.86
N ARG A 92 -6.73 11.72 7.92
CA ARG A 92 -7.22 12.39 9.14
C ARG A 92 -6.15 13.24 9.82
N ASN A 93 -4.91 12.76 9.84
CA ASN A 93 -3.80 13.48 10.44
C ASN A 93 -3.39 14.71 9.60
N SER A 94 -3.37 14.60 8.26
CA SER A 94 -3.14 15.72 7.36
C SER A 94 -4.22 16.79 7.49
N ALA A 95 -5.49 16.42 7.49
CA ALA A 95 -6.60 17.34 7.70
C ALA A 95 -6.52 18.06 9.07
N ARG A 96 -6.02 17.40 10.11
CA ARG A 96 -5.75 18.05 11.40
C ARG A 96 -4.58 19.02 11.30
N ARG A 97 -3.48 18.65 10.64
CA ARG A 97 -2.33 19.54 10.42
C ARG A 97 -2.71 20.77 9.62
N GLU A 98 -3.46 20.64 8.52
CA GLU A 98 -3.92 21.76 7.70
C GLU A 98 -4.81 22.74 8.48
N ARG A 99 -5.61 22.26 9.40
CA ARG A 99 -6.37 23.14 10.32
C ARG A 99 -5.50 23.91 11.28
N PHE A 100 -4.33 23.37 11.66
CA PHE A 100 -3.37 24.03 12.55
C PHE A 100 -2.36 24.90 11.79
N ILE A 101 -2.02 24.53 10.54
CA ILE A 101 -1.02 25.22 9.70
C ILE A 101 -1.75 25.89 8.53
N ARG A 102 -2.50 26.94 8.81
CA ARG A 102 -3.03 27.82 7.76
C ARG A 102 -1.99 28.85 7.34
N SER A 103 -0.84 28.40 6.86
CA SER A 103 0.11 29.23 6.11
C SER A 103 1.40 28.44 5.84
N VAL A 104 1.49 27.71 4.78
CA VAL A 104 2.66 27.52 3.89
C VAL A 104 2.25 26.53 2.80
N PRO A 105 2.34 26.85 1.50
CA PRO A 105 2.19 25.87 0.44
C PRO A 105 3.43 24.95 0.43
N ALA A 106 3.23 23.65 0.55
CA ALA A 106 4.29 22.68 0.35
C ALA A 106 4.48 22.47 -1.16
N GLU A 107 5.58 22.93 -1.69
CA GLU A 107 6.05 22.58 -3.02
C GLU A 107 6.53 21.11 -3.00
N SER A 108 5.94 20.30 -3.86
CA SER A 108 6.34 18.90 -4.05
C SER A 108 7.52 18.86 -5.01
N ASP A 109 8.70 18.58 -4.49
CA ASP A 109 9.91 18.38 -5.28
C ASP A 109 9.96 16.91 -5.74
N ALA A 110 9.55 16.67 -6.98
CA ALA A 110 9.63 15.35 -7.61
C ALA A 110 10.98 15.20 -8.30
N ALA A 111 11.88 14.45 -7.67
CA ALA A 111 13.18 14.12 -8.24
C ALA A 111 13.07 13.33 -9.55
N ALA A 112 13.76 13.85 -10.56
CA ALA A 112 13.80 13.37 -11.94
C ALA A 112 14.53 12.04 -12.12
N ARG A 113 13.95 11.13 -12.92
CA ARG A 113 14.70 10.10 -13.67
C ARG A 113 13.98 9.77 -14.99
N THR A 114 14.60 10.22 -16.10
CA THR A 114 14.71 9.71 -17.51
C THR A 114 13.51 9.07 -18.23
N PRO A 115 13.58 8.89 -19.63
CA PRO A 115 13.07 9.83 -20.62
C PRO A 115 11.62 9.51 -21.06
N HIS A 116 11.27 9.37 -22.28
CA HIS A 116 9.94 9.49 -22.89
C HIS A 116 8.82 8.60 -22.29
N ASP A 117 9.08 7.31 -22.04
CA ASP A 117 8.09 6.35 -21.49
C ASP A 117 7.72 6.65 -20.03
N GLU A 118 8.65 7.21 -19.28
CA GLU A 118 8.44 7.60 -17.87
C GLU A 118 7.58 8.87 -17.79
N LEU A 119 7.71 9.77 -18.75
CA LEU A 119 6.89 10.98 -18.82
C LEU A 119 5.41 10.63 -19.12
N GLU A 120 5.17 9.77 -20.10
CA GLU A 120 3.81 9.31 -20.43
C GLU A 120 3.18 8.58 -19.25
N ARG A 121 3.94 7.71 -18.60
CA ARG A 121 3.48 6.99 -17.39
C ARG A 121 3.14 7.96 -16.24
N ARG A 122 3.99 8.97 -15.99
CA ARG A 122 3.72 9.99 -14.97
C ARG A 122 2.48 10.81 -15.32
N GLN A 123 2.30 11.19 -16.57
CA GLN A 123 1.11 11.90 -17.02
C GLN A 123 -0.15 11.05 -16.84
N ALA A 124 -0.11 9.76 -17.18
CA ALA A 124 -1.23 8.85 -16.99
C ALA A 124 -1.57 8.66 -15.50
N LEU A 125 -0.56 8.55 -14.62
CA LEU A 125 -0.77 8.46 -13.18
C LEU A 125 -1.34 9.77 -12.61
N ALA A 126 -0.82 10.92 -13.00
CA ALA A 126 -1.34 12.22 -12.59
C ALA A 126 -2.78 12.43 -13.07
N PHE A 127 -3.11 11.96 -14.27
CA PHE A 127 -4.47 11.99 -14.79
C PHE A 127 -5.42 11.10 -13.97
N LEU A 128 -5.00 9.89 -13.63
CA LEU A 128 -5.76 9.00 -12.76
C LEU A 128 -5.95 9.60 -11.35
N ASP A 129 -4.90 10.14 -10.76
CA ASP A 129 -4.96 10.81 -9.46
C ASP A 129 -5.98 11.96 -9.47
N ARG A 130 -6.01 12.74 -10.55
CA ARG A 130 -6.99 13.81 -10.74
C ARG A 130 -8.42 13.28 -10.85
N LEU A 131 -8.64 12.19 -11.59
CA LEU A 131 -9.95 11.54 -11.69
C LEU A 131 -10.43 10.98 -10.33
N LEU A 132 -9.51 10.40 -9.56
CA LEU A 132 -9.83 9.87 -8.23
C LEU A 132 -10.05 10.98 -7.19
N SER A 133 -9.49 12.19 -7.40
CA SER A 133 -9.58 13.29 -6.43
C SER A 133 -10.99 13.84 -6.22
N VAL A 134 -11.91 13.63 -7.16
CA VAL A 134 -13.31 14.07 -7.02
C VAL A 134 -14.16 13.12 -6.16
N LEU A 135 -13.64 11.94 -5.83
CA LEU A 135 -14.31 10.96 -4.99
C LEU A 135 -14.05 11.28 -3.52
N ASP A 136 -15.08 11.24 -2.70
CA ASP A 136 -14.88 11.21 -1.25
C ASP A 136 -14.17 9.92 -0.82
N ASP A 137 -13.69 9.87 0.42
CA ASP A 137 -12.90 8.75 0.93
C ASP A 137 -13.61 7.41 0.79
N ASP A 138 -14.89 7.35 1.16
CA ASP A 138 -15.70 6.14 1.10
C ASP A 138 -15.97 5.66 -0.34
N GLN A 139 -16.21 6.61 -1.25
CA GLN A 139 -16.38 6.33 -2.67
C GLN A 139 -15.07 5.87 -3.31
N ARG A 140 -13.97 6.53 -2.98
CA ARG A 140 -12.64 6.20 -3.49
C ARG A 140 -12.21 4.79 -3.07
N GLU A 141 -12.38 4.43 -1.80
CA GLU A 141 -12.05 3.11 -1.28
C GLU A 141 -12.81 2.02 -2.05
N VAL A 142 -14.11 2.15 -2.19
CA VAL A 142 -14.93 1.18 -2.91
C VAL A 142 -14.62 1.16 -4.40
N PHE A 143 -14.41 2.31 -5.03
CA PHE A 143 -14.08 2.41 -6.45
C PHE A 143 -12.73 1.75 -6.76
N VAL A 144 -11.70 2.05 -5.98
CA VAL A 144 -10.36 1.47 -6.16
C VAL A 144 -10.42 -0.05 -6.00
N LEU A 145 -11.08 -0.55 -4.96
CA LEU A 145 -11.16 -1.99 -4.73
C LEU A 145 -11.98 -2.73 -5.79
N CYS A 146 -13.11 -2.17 -6.23
CA CYS A 146 -13.98 -2.85 -7.21
C CYS A 146 -13.51 -2.67 -8.65
N GLU A 147 -13.11 -1.45 -9.06
CA GLU A 147 -12.85 -1.13 -10.47
C GLU A 147 -11.37 -1.30 -10.85
N ILE A 148 -10.45 -1.13 -9.91
CA ILE A 148 -9.02 -1.18 -10.21
C ILE A 148 -8.40 -2.49 -9.72
N GLU A 149 -8.81 -2.95 -8.54
CA GLU A 149 -8.32 -4.21 -7.96
C GLU A 149 -9.23 -5.41 -8.29
N GLU A 150 -10.35 -5.17 -9.00
CA GLU A 150 -11.27 -6.17 -9.53
C GLU A 150 -11.90 -7.07 -8.46
N LEU A 151 -12.04 -6.56 -7.23
CA LEU A 151 -12.71 -7.30 -6.16
C LEU A 151 -14.23 -7.23 -6.30
N THR A 152 -14.88 -8.33 -5.95
CA THR A 152 -16.34 -8.39 -5.91
C THR A 152 -16.92 -7.57 -4.75
N ALA A 153 -18.15 -7.10 -4.88
CA ALA A 153 -18.80 -6.33 -3.81
C ALA A 153 -18.87 -7.07 -2.46
N PRO A 154 -19.09 -8.38 -2.38
CA PRO A 154 -19.00 -9.12 -1.12
C PRO A 154 -17.60 -9.14 -0.50
N GLU A 155 -16.54 -9.28 -1.31
CA GLU A 155 -15.15 -9.22 -0.83
C GLU A 155 -14.82 -7.84 -0.28
N VAL A 156 -15.17 -6.78 -1.01
CA VAL A 156 -15.00 -5.40 -0.55
C VAL A 156 -15.78 -5.16 0.74
N ALA A 157 -17.03 -5.62 0.83
CA ALA A 157 -17.85 -5.53 2.03
C ALA A 157 -17.16 -6.15 3.26
N SER A 158 -16.56 -7.32 3.07
CA SER A 158 -15.78 -8.00 4.12
C SER A 158 -14.53 -7.20 4.53
N ILE A 159 -13.80 -6.62 3.56
CA ILE A 159 -12.56 -5.86 3.81
C ILE A 159 -12.84 -4.56 4.57
N ILE A 160 -13.87 -3.80 4.14
CA ILE A 160 -14.21 -2.49 4.74
C ILE A 160 -15.15 -2.59 5.95
N GLY A 161 -15.70 -3.79 6.22
CA GLY A 161 -16.65 -4.01 7.31
C GLY A 161 -17.99 -3.33 7.11
N ALA A 162 -18.50 -3.26 5.86
CA ALA A 162 -19.77 -2.61 5.53
C ALA A 162 -20.74 -3.58 4.83
N PRO A 163 -22.06 -3.34 4.91
CA PRO A 163 -23.04 -4.15 4.15
C PRO A 163 -22.80 -4.08 2.64
N VAL A 164 -23.03 -5.19 1.90
CA VAL A 164 -22.90 -5.23 0.44
C VAL A 164 -23.73 -4.16 -0.26
N GLY A 165 -24.94 -3.88 0.23
CA GLY A 165 -25.79 -2.81 -0.29
C GLY A 165 -25.15 -1.41 -0.14
N THR A 166 -24.38 -1.19 0.92
CA THR A 166 -23.62 0.05 1.12
C THR A 166 -22.49 0.16 0.09
N VAL A 167 -21.74 -0.95 -0.14
CA VAL A 167 -20.71 -1.02 -1.18
C VAL A 167 -21.33 -0.71 -2.56
N ALA A 168 -22.42 -1.35 -2.92
CA ALA A 168 -23.10 -1.12 -4.20
C ALA A 168 -23.56 0.33 -4.39
N SER A 169 -24.11 0.95 -3.33
CA SER A 169 -24.56 2.35 -3.40
C SER A 169 -23.40 3.34 -3.50
N ARG A 170 -22.30 3.11 -2.76
CA ARG A 170 -21.07 3.92 -2.85
C ARG A 170 -20.42 3.77 -4.24
N LEU A 171 -20.30 2.55 -4.76
CA LEU A 171 -19.75 2.27 -6.07
C LEU A 171 -20.55 2.98 -7.19
N ARG A 172 -21.87 2.93 -7.13
CA ARG A 172 -22.73 3.61 -8.11
C ARG A 172 -22.46 5.13 -8.13
N ARG A 173 -22.39 5.78 -6.95
CA ARG A 173 -22.08 7.21 -6.85
C ARG A 173 -20.65 7.50 -7.34
N ALA A 174 -19.68 6.69 -6.95
CA ALA A 174 -18.30 6.83 -7.38
C ALA A 174 -18.15 6.75 -8.91
N ARG A 175 -18.81 5.78 -9.55
CA ARG A 175 -18.84 5.66 -11.02
C ARG A 175 -19.44 6.88 -11.69
N GLN A 176 -20.50 7.45 -11.11
CA GLN A 176 -21.11 8.66 -11.63
C GLN A 176 -20.15 9.84 -11.56
N SER A 177 -19.60 10.14 -10.38
CA SER A 177 -18.68 11.28 -10.17
C SER A 177 -17.42 11.14 -11.02
N PHE A 178 -16.85 9.94 -11.09
CA PHE A 178 -15.69 9.64 -11.93
C PHE A 178 -16.00 9.85 -13.44
N GLY A 179 -17.15 9.38 -13.88
CA GLY A 179 -17.58 9.53 -15.28
C GLY A 179 -17.84 10.98 -15.68
N GLU A 180 -18.41 11.79 -14.78
CA GLU A 180 -18.62 13.22 -14.98
C GLU A 180 -17.27 13.97 -15.11
N GLU A 181 -16.33 13.68 -14.21
CA GLU A 181 -14.99 14.28 -14.24
C GLU A 181 -14.21 13.87 -15.50
N LEU A 182 -14.29 12.60 -15.89
CA LEU A 182 -13.65 12.12 -17.11
C LEU A 182 -14.18 12.86 -18.36
N LYS A 183 -15.48 13.09 -18.45
CA LYS A 183 -16.10 13.87 -19.54
C LYS A 183 -15.60 15.32 -19.52
N ARG A 184 -15.54 15.93 -18.32
CA ARG A 184 -15.05 17.30 -18.14
C ARG A 184 -13.61 17.47 -18.60
N LEU A 185 -12.72 16.54 -18.20
CA LEU A 185 -11.31 16.60 -18.58
C LEU A 185 -11.10 16.37 -20.08
N LYS A 186 -11.86 15.46 -20.70
CA LYS A 186 -11.81 15.26 -22.16
C LYS A 186 -12.25 16.51 -22.93
N ALA A 187 -13.26 17.23 -22.44
CA ALA A 187 -13.72 18.47 -23.08
C ALA A 187 -12.74 19.64 -22.94
N GLN A 188 -11.84 19.60 -21.95
CA GLN A 188 -10.81 20.63 -21.74
C GLN A 188 -9.51 20.36 -22.51
N GLY A 189 -9.30 19.13 -22.98
CA GLY A 189 -8.10 18.70 -23.71
C GLY A 189 -8.26 18.66 -25.22
N THR A 190 -9.40 19.11 -25.76
CA THR A 190 -9.67 19.29 -27.18
C THR A 190 -9.68 20.77 -27.52
#